data_7bac4c8059fd94ac4eae049536b81d84
#
_entry.id   7bac4c8059fd94ac4eae049536b81d84
#
_cell.length_a   1.000
_cell.length_b   1.000
_cell.length_c   1.000
_cell.angle_alpha   90.00
_cell.angle_beta   90.00
_cell.angle_gamma   90.00
#
_symmetry.space_group_name_H-M   'P 1'
#
loop_
_entity.id
_entity.type
_entity.pdbx_description
1 polymer ?
#
loop_
_entity_poly.entity_id
_entity_poly.type
_entity_poly.pdbx_seq_one_letter_code
_entity_poly.pdbx_strand_id
1 'polypeptide(L)'
;RPDRRTPENFNSSVAEAKRASGLSIDTPAANCQARSAATGPALAAYPVGGERSFMSRSAAVERTLNTLRFFWNSPQGPEPDTTGYKGFYYHFLDMHTGRRVWQCELSTVDSAFLLAGALTAGIYFDADTEDDHEIRTLADALYRRADWQWAQNQGENLTHGWKHESGFLKYRWEGYDEAMLLYMLGLGSPTHPLPESSYAAWASTYRWERCYGYEYLYAGPLF
;
A
#
# COMPACT_ATOMS: atom_id res chain seq x y z
N ARG A 1 25.76 17.75 -0.82
CA ARG A 1 26.49 16.48 -0.56
C ARG A 1 25.85 15.43 -1.42
N PRO A 2 26.57 14.59 -2.19
CA PRO A 2 25.97 13.53 -2.98
C PRO A 2 25.32 12.50 -2.04
N ASP A 3 24.13 12.06 -2.41
CA ASP A 3 23.37 11.04 -1.68
C ASP A 3 24.19 9.73 -1.63
N ARG A 4 24.62 9.34 -0.42
CA ARG A 4 25.40 8.13 -0.18
C ARG A 4 24.54 6.87 -0.01
N ARG A 5 23.46 6.74 -0.75
CA ARG A 5 22.79 5.45 -0.83
C ARG A 5 23.58 4.55 -1.78
N THR A 6 24.32 3.62 -1.20
CA THR A 6 25.11 2.65 -1.95
C THR A 6 24.20 1.62 -2.63
N PRO A 7 24.62 1.04 -3.78
CA PRO A 7 23.92 -0.06 -4.42
C PRO A 7 23.61 -1.25 -3.49
N GLU A 8 24.44 -1.42 -2.46
CA GLU A 8 24.26 -2.48 -1.44
C GLU A 8 23.03 -2.25 -0.57
N ASN A 9 22.74 -1.00 -0.16
CA ASN A 9 21.54 -0.68 0.63
C ASN A 9 20.25 -0.77 -0.20
N PHE A 10 20.33 -0.45 -1.50
CA PHE A 10 19.22 -0.67 -2.41
C PHE A 10 18.98 -2.17 -2.62
N ASN A 11 20.04 -2.95 -2.85
CA ASN A 11 19.96 -4.39 -3.05
C ASN A 11 19.49 -5.14 -1.82
N SER A 12 19.78 -4.70 -0.58
CA SER A 12 19.27 -5.38 0.61
C SER A 12 17.77 -5.23 0.76
N SER A 13 17.22 -4.04 0.56
CA SER A 13 15.75 -3.82 0.64
C SER A 13 14.98 -4.46 -0.51
N VAL A 14 15.58 -4.61 -1.69
CA VAL A 14 14.96 -5.21 -2.87
C VAL A 14 15.23 -6.72 -2.99
N ALA A 15 16.37 -7.22 -2.48
CA ALA A 15 16.68 -8.66 -2.48
C ALA A 15 15.82 -9.46 -1.50
N GLU A 16 15.22 -8.80 -0.52
CA GLU A 16 14.32 -9.42 0.46
C GLU A 16 12.91 -9.66 -0.07
N ALA A 17 12.54 -9.10 -1.24
CA ALA A 17 11.33 -9.51 -1.93
C ALA A 17 11.54 -10.91 -2.51
N LYS A 18 10.81 -11.92 -2.03
CA LYS A 18 10.89 -13.27 -2.60
C LYS A 18 10.55 -13.24 -4.09
N ARG A 19 11.46 -13.76 -4.93
CA ARG A 19 11.31 -13.78 -6.39
C ARG A 19 10.02 -14.46 -6.86
N ALA A 20 9.47 -15.38 -6.07
CA ALA A 20 8.28 -16.15 -6.46
C ALA A 20 6.93 -15.50 -6.08
N SER A 21 6.88 -14.71 -5.00
CA SER A 21 5.63 -14.11 -4.49
C SER A 21 5.54 -12.60 -4.66
N GLY A 22 6.65 -11.93 -4.99
CA GLY A 22 6.69 -10.46 -5.09
C GLY A 22 6.44 -9.71 -3.78
N LEU A 23 6.31 -10.42 -2.65
CA LEU A 23 6.06 -9.82 -1.34
C LEU A 23 7.36 -9.26 -0.73
N SER A 24 7.29 -8.10 -0.12
CA SER A 24 8.40 -7.42 0.53
C SER A 24 8.42 -7.67 2.03
N ILE A 25 9.62 -7.95 2.57
CA ILE A 25 9.83 -8.19 4.01
C ILE A 25 10.08 -6.85 4.71
N ASP A 26 9.47 -6.66 5.88
CA ASP A 26 9.67 -5.47 6.70
C ASP A 26 10.99 -5.50 7.50
N THR A 27 11.41 -6.69 7.93
CA THR A 27 12.66 -6.89 8.67
C THR A 27 13.31 -8.23 8.34
N PRO A 28 14.66 -8.35 8.36
CA PRO A 28 15.37 -9.62 8.12
C PRO A 28 15.30 -10.54 9.35
N ALA A 29 14.09 -10.96 9.73
CA ALA A 29 13.88 -11.91 10.82
C ALA A 29 13.58 -13.32 10.28
N ALA A 30 13.92 -14.35 11.05
CA ALA A 30 13.80 -15.77 10.67
C ALA A 30 12.35 -16.25 10.39
N ASN A 31 11.34 -15.46 10.76
CA ASN A 31 9.93 -15.73 10.48
C ASN A 31 9.47 -14.84 9.32
N CYS A 32 9.39 -15.41 8.13
CA CYS A 32 9.11 -14.71 6.88
C CYS A 32 7.66 -14.24 6.78
N GLN A 33 7.33 -13.08 7.37
CA GLN A 33 6.09 -12.35 7.10
C GLN A 33 6.37 -11.13 6.22
N ALA A 34 5.41 -10.81 5.35
CA ALA A 34 5.44 -9.60 4.56
C ALA A 34 4.40 -8.61 5.09
N ARG A 35 4.76 -7.32 5.13
CA ARG A 35 3.80 -6.24 5.30
C ARG A 35 3.24 -5.82 3.96
N SER A 36 1.93 -5.66 3.85
CA SER A 36 1.31 -5.10 2.66
C SER A 36 1.81 -3.68 2.37
N ALA A 37 2.01 -2.85 3.42
CA ALA A 37 2.60 -1.51 3.29
C ALA A 37 4.01 -1.52 2.69
N ALA A 38 4.88 -2.46 3.06
CA ALA A 38 6.25 -2.53 2.54
C ALA A 38 6.30 -2.85 1.04
N THR A 39 5.28 -3.52 0.54
CA THR A 39 5.20 -3.90 -0.88
C THR A 39 4.92 -2.69 -1.79
N GLY A 40 4.14 -1.69 -1.32
CA GLY A 40 3.90 -0.46 -2.09
C GLY A 40 5.19 0.32 -2.39
N PRO A 41 5.98 0.72 -1.39
CA PRO A 41 7.30 1.32 -1.61
C PRO A 41 8.25 0.46 -2.45
N ALA A 42 8.19 -0.89 -2.35
CA ALA A 42 8.98 -1.77 -3.21
C ALA A 42 8.58 -1.63 -4.68
N LEU A 43 7.27 -1.58 -4.99
CA LEU A 43 6.78 -1.34 -6.35
C LEU A 43 7.25 0.01 -6.91
N ALA A 44 7.29 1.06 -6.08
CA ALA A 44 7.84 2.37 -6.48
C ALA A 44 9.39 2.36 -6.59
N ALA A 45 10.07 1.48 -5.86
CA ALA A 45 11.53 1.38 -5.88
C ALA A 45 12.05 0.65 -7.12
N TYR A 46 11.30 -0.28 -7.74
CA TYR A 46 11.73 -0.99 -8.96
C TYR A 46 11.98 -0.03 -10.14
N PRO A 47 11.10 0.94 -10.46
CA PRO A 47 11.41 2.02 -11.39
C PRO A 47 12.71 2.75 -11.09
N VAL A 48 12.88 3.19 -9.84
CA VAL A 48 14.12 3.89 -9.41
C VAL A 48 15.35 3.00 -9.59
N GLY A 49 15.22 1.71 -9.28
CA GLY A 49 16.30 0.73 -9.47
C GLY A 49 16.71 0.59 -10.93
N GLY A 50 15.75 0.58 -11.85
CA GLY A 50 15.97 0.56 -13.28
C GLY A 50 16.67 1.83 -13.77
N GLU A 51 16.14 3.01 -13.43
CA GLU A 51 16.69 4.32 -13.83
C GLU A 51 18.11 4.56 -13.31
N ARG A 52 18.40 4.10 -12.09
CA ARG A 52 19.72 4.24 -11.47
C ARG A 52 20.69 3.11 -11.82
N SER A 53 20.30 2.19 -12.71
CA SER A 53 21.11 1.02 -13.11
C SER A 53 21.52 0.11 -11.94
N PHE A 54 20.74 0.10 -10.84
CA PHE A 54 20.91 -0.85 -9.75
C PHE A 54 20.35 -2.23 -10.10
N MET A 55 19.46 -2.27 -11.09
CA MET A 55 18.92 -3.49 -11.71
C MET A 55 18.61 -3.23 -13.18
N SER A 56 18.48 -4.31 -13.97
CA SER A 56 18.04 -4.16 -15.36
C SER A 56 16.54 -3.81 -15.42
N ARG A 57 16.13 -3.11 -16.49
CA ARG A 57 14.69 -2.82 -16.72
C ARG A 57 13.87 -4.12 -16.75
N SER A 58 14.37 -5.18 -17.39
CA SER A 58 13.69 -6.47 -17.43
C SER A 58 13.49 -7.09 -16.05
N ALA A 59 14.48 -6.99 -15.16
CA ALA A 59 14.34 -7.45 -13.79
C ALA A 59 13.34 -6.59 -12.97
N ALA A 60 13.26 -5.28 -13.24
CA ALA A 60 12.26 -4.41 -12.63
C ALA A 60 10.84 -4.76 -13.10
N VAL A 61 10.65 -4.97 -14.40
CA VAL A 61 9.38 -5.43 -15.00
C VAL A 61 8.95 -6.78 -14.40
N GLU A 62 9.84 -7.79 -14.41
CA GLU A 62 9.56 -9.12 -13.87
C GLU A 62 9.07 -9.06 -12.40
N ARG A 63 9.78 -8.31 -11.56
CA ARG A 63 9.40 -8.15 -10.14
C ARG A 63 8.07 -7.44 -9.96
N THR A 64 7.83 -6.39 -10.74
CA THR A 64 6.57 -5.65 -10.72
C THR A 64 5.41 -6.55 -11.12
N LEU A 65 5.53 -7.30 -12.22
CA LEU A 65 4.50 -8.23 -12.68
C LEU A 65 4.23 -9.33 -11.65
N ASN A 66 5.27 -9.95 -11.09
CA ASN A 66 5.10 -10.98 -10.08
C ASN A 66 4.33 -10.46 -8.85
N THR A 67 4.63 -9.25 -8.41
CA THR A 67 3.93 -8.60 -7.29
C THR A 67 2.47 -8.30 -7.63
N LEU A 68 2.20 -7.66 -8.77
CA LEU A 68 0.84 -7.30 -9.16
C LEU A 68 -0.03 -8.53 -9.42
N ARG A 69 0.51 -9.54 -10.11
CA ARG A 69 -0.17 -10.83 -10.35
C ARG A 69 -0.49 -11.55 -9.04
N PHE A 70 0.42 -11.54 -8.08
CA PHE A 70 0.17 -12.12 -6.76
C PHE A 70 -1.04 -11.47 -6.09
N PHE A 71 -1.08 -10.14 -5.97
CA PHE A 71 -2.19 -9.45 -5.30
C PHE A 71 -3.51 -9.56 -6.10
N TRP A 72 -3.43 -9.57 -7.43
CA TRP A 72 -4.62 -9.74 -8.26
C TRP A 72 -5.26 -11.12 -8.11
N ASN A 73 -4.44 -12.17 -8.14
CA ASN A 73 -4.90 -13.56 -8.10
C ASN A 73 -5.11 -14.10 -6.67
N SER A 74 -4.70 -13.35 -5.65
CA SER A 74 -4.83 -13.79 -4.27
C SER A 74 -6.28 -13.85 -3.81
N PRO A 75 -6.63 -14.80 -2.90
CA PRO A 75 -7.98 -14.93 -2.41
C PRO A 75 -8.50 -13.67 -1.71
N GLN A 76 -9.68 -13.24 -2.11
CA GLN A 76 -10.44 -12.15 -1.52
C GLN A 76 -11.75 -12.70 -0.97
N GLY A 77 -12.03 -12.47 0.30
CA GLY A 77 -13.27 -12.94 0.93
C GLY A 77 -13.33 -12.59 2.41
N PRO A 78 -14.49 -12.77 3.04
CA PRO A 78 -14.66 -12.52 4.47
C PRO A 78 -14.04 -13.62 5.36
N GLU A 79 -13.56 -14.73 4.79
CA GLU A 79 -12.99 -15.85 5.52
C GLU A 79 -11.67 -15.47 6.20
N PRO A 80 -11.33 -16.10 7.37
CA PRO A 80 -10.22 -15.66 8.21
C PRO A 80 -8.84 -15.93 7.60
N ASP A 81 -8.73 -16.81 6.61
CA ASP A 81 -7.48 -17.26 6.01
C ASP A 81 -7.23 -16.72 4.59
N THR A 82 -8.00 -15.71 4.16
CA THR A 82 -7.79 -15.04 2.87
C THR A 82 -6.60 -14.09 2.90
N THR A 83 -6.21 -13.58 1.72
CA THR A 83 -5.16 -12.56 1.59
C THR A 83 -5.72 -11.15 1.79
N GLY A 84 -7.01 -10.98 1.49
CA GLY A 84 -7.70 -9.71 1.60
C GLY A 84 -9.20 -9.83 1.49
N TYR A 85 -9.90 -8.69 1.55
CA TYR A 85 -11.33 -8.57 1.38
C TYR A 85 -11.71 -7.19 0.86
N LYS A 86 -12.70 -7.12 -0.04
CA LYS A 86 -13.17 -5.84 -0.60
C LYS A 86 -12.08 -5.00 -1.29
N GLY A 87 -11.03 -5.66 -1.80
CA GLY A 87 -9.90 -4.97 -2.44
C GLY A 87 -8.85 -4.42 -1.48
N PHE A 88 -9.06 -4.58 -0.18
CA PHE A 88 -8.04 -4.32 0.85
C PHE A 88 -7.34 -5.60 1.25
N TYR A 89 -6.16 -5.48 1.85
CA TYR A 89 -5.29 -6.60 2.21
C TYR A 89 -4.98 -6.60 3.70
N TYR A 90 -4.74 -7.79 4.24
CA TYR A 90 -4.32 -7.93 5.63
C TYR A 90 -2.94 -7.31 5.83
N HIS A 91 -2.74 -6.71 7.00
CA HIS A 91 -1.50 -6.02 7.39
C HIS A 91 -0.28 -6.94 7.23
N PHE A 92 -0.37 -8.17 7.73
CA PHE A 92 0.67 -9.17 7.63
C PHE A 92 0.21 -10.41 6.87
N LEU A 93 1.06 -10.83 5.92
CA LEU A 93 0.85 -12.00 5.10
C LEU A 93 2.02 -12.98 5.27
N ASP A 94 1.71 -14.26 5.29
CA ASP A 94 2.72 -15.32 5.23
C ASP A 94 3.40 -15.33 3.86
N MET A 95 4.73 -15.32 3.85
CA MET A 95 5.53 -15.23 2.61
C MET A 95 5.43 -16.46 1.71
N HIS A 96 5.00 -17.62 2.24
CA HIS A 96 4.89 -18.85 1.47
C HIS A 96 3.49 -19.05 0.91
N THR A 97 2.48 -18.76 1.72
CA THR A 97 1.07 -19.02 1.38
C THR A 97 0.32 -17.78 0.89
N GLY A 98 0.84 -16.59 1.18
CA GLY A 98 0.16 -15.33 0.93
C GLY A 98 -1.07 -15.09 1.81
N ARG A 99 -1.28 -15.91 2.84
CA ARG A 99 -2.46 -15.84 3.71
C ARG A 99 -2.21 -14.93 4.91
N ARG A 100 -3.30 -14.44 5.49
CA ARG A 100 -3.30 -13.70 6.75
C ARG A 100 -2.56 -14.44 7.85
N VAL A 101 -1.77 -13.73 8.67
CA VAL A 101 -1.11 -14.27 9.86
C VAL A 101 -1.49 -13.50 11.12
N TRP A 102 -1.32 -14.13 12.29
CA TRP A 102 -1.49 -13.53 13.62
C TRP A 102 -2.85 -12.89 13.91
N GLN A 103 -3.89 -13.24 13.17
CA GLN A 103 -5.19 -12.57 13.27
C GLN A 103 -5.08 -11.03 13.14
N CYS A 104 -4.11 -10.56 12.34
CA CYS A 104 -3.95 -9.14 12.07
C CYS A 104 -5.21 -8.59 11.38
N GLU A 105 -5.37 -7.28 11.41
CA GLU A 105 -6.45 -6.59 10.72
C GLU A 105 -6.21 -6.53 9.22
N LEU A 106 -7.29 -6.45 8.48
CA LEU A 106 -7.31 -5.92 7.13
C LEU A 106 -7.04 -4.43 7.25
N SER A 107 -5.88 -3.97 6.79
CA SER A 107 -5.43 -2.60 6.99
C SER A 107 -5.79 -1.71 5.82
N THR A 108 -6.48 -0.61 6.08
CA THR A 108 -6.87 0.34 5.03
C THR A 108 -5.69 1.17 4.56
N VAL A 109 -4.83 1.64 5.44
CA VAL A 109 -3.67 2.47 5.09
C VAL A 109 -2.56 1.66 4.41
N ASP A 110 -2.25 0.48 4.91
CA ASP A 110 -1.24 -0.39 4.27
C ASP A 110 -1.66 -0.77 2.84
N SER A 111 -2.96 -1.02 2.65
CA SER A 111 -3.53 -1.27 1.33
C SER A 111 -3.44 -0.03 0.43
N ALA A 112 -3.63 1.17 0.99
CA ALA A 112 -3.45 2.42 0.24
C ALA A 112 -2.01 2.59 -0.24
N PHE A 113 -1.00 2.31 0.60
CA PHE A 113 0.40 2.32 0.19
C PHE A 113 0.69 1.31 -0.92
N LEU A 114 0.15 0.10 -0.81
CA LEU A 114 0.26 -0.92 -1.86
C LEU A 114 -0.32 -0.42 -3.19
N LEU A 115 -1.53 0.11 -3.18
CA LEU A 115 -2.21 0.61 -4.38
C LEU A 115 -1.51 1.82 -4.98
N ALA A 116 -0.99 2.74 -4.15
CA ALA A 116 -0.18 3.86 -4.62
C ALA A 116 1.10 3.39 -5.33
N GLY A 117 1.78 2.38 -4.78
CA GLY A 117 2.95 1.77 -5.40
C GLY A 117 2.61 1.10 -6.74
N ALA A 118 1.48 0.39 -6.81
CA ALA A 118 0.97 -0.22 -8.03
C ALA A 118 0.69 0.84 -9.11
N LEU A 119 -0.01 1.92 -8.77
CA LEU A 119 -0.28 3.02 -9.71
C LEU A 119 1.00 3.72 -10.15
N THR A 120 1.96 3.94 -9.24
CA THR A 120 3.27 4.52 -9.58
C THR A 120 4.02 3.65 -10.60
N ALA A 121 4.03 2.33 -10.39
CA ALA A 121 4.62 1.39 -11.36
C ALA A 121 3.86 1.42 -12.70
N GLY A 122 2.52 1.45 -12.67
CA GLY A 122 1.69 1.53 -13.86
C GLY A 122 1.93 2.79 -14.69
N ILE A 123 2.26 3.93 -14.06
CA ILE A 123 2.61 5.17 -14.75
C ILE A 123 4.01 5.10 -15.35
N TYR A 124 4.96 4.49 -14.64
CA TYR A 124 6.35 4.42 -15.10
C TYR A 124 6.57 3.44 -16.26
N PHE A 125 5.95 2.25 -16.19
CA PHE A 125 6.06 1.25 -17.22
C PHE A 125 5.06 1.54 -18.36
N ASP A 126 5.41 2.50 -19.22
CA ASP A 126 4.56 3.08 -20.27
C ASP A 126 4.91 2.65 -21.70
N ALA A 127 5.92 1.79 -21.88
CA ALA A 127 6.31 1.33 -23.21
C ALA A 127 5.20 0.49 -23.86
N ASP A 128 5.24 0.42 -25.20
CA ASP A 128 4.31 -0.39 -26.00
C ASP A 128 4.80 -1.86 -26.08
N THR A 129 4.89 -2.49 -24.89
CA THR A 129 5.21 -3.90 -24.73
C THR A 129 4.08 -4.62 -24.03
N GLU A 130 3.95 -5.93 -24.24
CA GLU A 130 2.92 -6.75 -23.59
C GLU A 130 3.04 -6.69 -22.05
N ASP A 131 4.24 -6.77 -21.52
CA ASP A 131 4.53 -6.71 -20.09
C ASP A 131 4.12 -5.36 -19.48
N ASP A 132 4.46 -4.24 -20.13
CA ASP A 132 4.11 -2.91 -19.65
C ASP A 132 2.59 -2.69 -19.73
N HIS A 133 1.92 -3.20 -20.75
CA HIS A 133 0.46 -3.20 -20.85
C HIS A 133 -0.19 -3.99 -19.70
N GLU A 134 0.35 -5.17 -19.38
CA GLU A 134 -0.14 -5.97 -18.25
C GLU A 134 0.06 -5.27 -16.91
N ILE A 135 1.21 -4.62 -16.69
CA ILE A 135 1.47 -3.83 -15.47
C ILE A 135 0.40 -2.76 -15.30
N ARG A 136 0.15 -1.96 -16.35
CA ARG A 136 -0.88 -0.89 -16.31
C ARG A 136 -2.27 -1.44 -16.03
N THR A 137 -2.62 -2.53 -16.69
CA THR A 137 -3.92 -3.18 -16.54
C THR A 137 -4.13 -3.71 -15.12
N LEU A 138 -3.15 -4.40 -14.56
CA LEU A 138 -3.21 -4.95 -13.21
C LEU A 138 -3.22 -3.84 -12.15
N ALA A 139 -2.43 -2.78 -12.33
CA ALA A 139 -2.40 -1.65 -11.41
C ALA A 139 -3.76 -0.94 -11.33
N ASP A 140 -4.38 -0.64 -12.49
CA ASP A 140 -5.71 -0.05 -12.56
C ASP A 140 -6.79 -0.99 -11.98
N ALA A 141 -6.74 -2.27 -12.31
CA ALA A 141 -7.69 -3.26 -11.82
C ALA A 141 -7.64 -3.43 -10.29
N LEU A 142 -6.43 -3.46 -9.71
CA LEU A 142 -6.23 -3.52 -8.26
C LEU A 142 -6.81 -2.28 -7.58
N TYR A 143 -6.54 -1.09 -8.11
CA TYR A 143 -7.08 0.16 -7.57
C TYR A 143 -8.60 0.21 -7.64
N ARG A 144 -9.19 -0.16 -8.78
CA ARG A 144 -10.66 -0.19 -8.98
C ARG A 144 -11.37 -1.19 -8.08
N ARG A 145 -10.68 -2.24 -7.62
CA ARG A 145 -11.26 -3.27 -6.74
C ARG A 145 -11.50 -2.78 -5.32
N ALA A 146 -10.78 -1.76 -4.86
CA ALA A 146 -10.88 -1.26 -3.48
C ALA A 146 -12.22 -0.57 -3.22
N ASP A 147 -13.01 -1.11 -2.30
CA ASP A 147 -14.31 -0.59 -1.88
C ASP A 147 -14.14 0.41 -0.73
N TRP A 148 -13.78 1.65 -1.08
CA TRP A 148 -13.54 2.71 -0.10
C TRP A 148 -14.77 3.09 0.70
N GLN A 149 -15.98 3.00 0.08
CA GLN A 149 -17.24 3.26 0.75
C GLN A 149 -17.53 2.22 1.84
N TRP A 150 -17.22 0.94 1.57
CA TRP A 150 -17.28 -0.09 2.59
C TRP A 150 -16.34 0.21 3.77
N ALA A 151 -15.11 0.68 3.50
CA ALA A 151 -14.13 1.01 4.53
C ALA A 151 -14.52 2.20 5.41
N GLN A 152 -15.46 3.05 4.98
CA GLN A 152 -16.06 4.08 5.84
C GLN A 152 -16.96 3.51 6.94
N ASN A 153 -17.52 2.33 6.74
CA ASN A 153 -18.45 1.72 7.69
C ASN A 153 -19.49 2.72 8.20
N GLN A 154 -20.25 3.32 7.28
CA GLN A 154 -21.32 4.29 7.56
C GLN A 154 -20.88 5.58 8.30
N GLY A 155 -19.59 5.81 8.45
CA GLY A 155 -19.04 7.04 9.01
C GLY A 155 -18.57 8.01 7.95
N GLU A 156 -18.13 9.19 8.34
CA GLU A 156 -17.52 10.16 7.42
C GLU A 156 -16.04 9.84 7.19
N ASN A 157 -15.33 9.43 8.23
CA ASN A 157 -13.92 9.06 8.18
C ASN A 157 -13.75 7.56 7.93
N LEU A 158 -12.66 7.19 7.26
CA LEU A 158 -12.27 5.80 7.05
C LEU A 158 -11.85 5.13 8.36
N THR A 159 -12.21 3.86 8.52
CA THR A 159 -11.75 3.03 9.65
C THR A 159 -10.29 2.62 9.45
N HIS A 160 -9.57 2.33 10.55
CA HIS A 160 -8.22 1.77 10.47
C HIS A 160 -8.19 0.39 9.79
N GLY A 161 -9.28 -0.35 9.86
CA GLY A 161 -9.36 -1.66 9.24
C GLY A 161 -10.53 -2.51 9.74
N TRP A 162 -10.47 -3.77 9.35
CA TRP A 162 -11.51 -4.76 9.64
C TRP A 162 -10.90 -6.10 10.05
N LYS A 163 -11.59 -6.85 10.90
CA LYS A 163 -11.23 -8.22 11.29
C LYS A 163 -12.41 -9.15 11.10
N HIS A 164 -12.15 -10.36 10.60
CA HIS A 164 -13.15 -11.41 10.49
C HIS A 164 -13.88 -11.65 11.83
N GLU A 165 -13.13 -11.67 12.94
CA GLU A 165 -13.60 -12.04 14.28
C GLU A 165 -14.46 -10.97 14.93
N SER A 166 -14.24 -9.69 14.63
CA SER A 166 -14.84 -8.56 15.37
C SER A 166 -15.44 -7.46 14.50
N GLY A 167 -15.32 -7.57 13.17
CA GLY A 167 -15.76 -6.52 12.26
C GLY A 167 -14.80 -5.33 12.21
N PHE A 168 -15.32 -4.15 11.92
CA PHE A 168 -14.53 -2.94 11.82
C PHE A 168 -13.87 -2.55 13.14
N LEU A 169 -12.62 -2.07 13.04
CA LEU A 169 -11.93 -1.47 14.18
C LEU A 169 -12.64 -0.18 14.58
N LYS A 170 -12.64 0.10 15.90
CA LYS A 170 -13.30 1.29 16.46
C LYS A 170 -12.63 2.61 16.12
N TYR A 171 -11.34 2.56 15.75
CA TYR A 171 -10.55 3.73 15.41
C TYR A 171 -10.77 4.12 13.96
N ARG A 172 -10.75 5.45 13.73
CA ARG A 172 -10.84 6.05 12.40
C ARG A 172 -9.62 6.92 12.16
N TRP A 173 -9.29 7.10 10.89
CA TRP A 173 -8.21 8.00 10.50
C TRP A 173 -8.64 9.44 10.69
N GLU A 174 -8.06 10.08 11.69
CA GLU A 174 -8.37 11.44 12.15
C GLU A 174 -7.06 12.16 12.49
N GLY A 175 -6.99 13.47 12.19
CA GLY A 175 -5.76 14.22 12.33
C GLY A 175 -4.84 14.12 11.12
N TYR A 176 -3.79 14.94 11.10
CA TYR A 176 -2.79 14.90 10.04
C TYR A 176 -1.83 13.73 10.28
N ASP A 177 -1.89 12.74 9.42
CA ASP A 177 -1.15 11.49 9.51
C ASP A 177 -0.90 10.87 8.12
N GLU A 178 -0.40 9.64 8.09
CA GLU A 178 -0.15 8.89 6.85
C GLU A 178 -1.40 8.60 6.00
N ALA A 179 -2.61 8.75 6.56
CA ALA A 179 -3.86 8.51 5.86
C ALA A 179 -4.18 9.57 4.78
N MET A 180 -3.40 10.63 4.66
CA MET A 180 -3.60 11.58 3.54
C MET A 180 -3.61 10.87 2.19
N LEU A 181 -2.69 9.93 1.96
CA LEU A 181 -2.63 9.14 0.74
C LEU A 181 -3.88 8.28 0.54
N LEU A 182 -4.39 7.69 1.62
CA LEU A 182 -5.61 6.88 1.62
C LEU A 182 -6.82 7.72 1.21
N TYR A 183 -6.99 8.93 1.74
CA TYR A 183 -8.07 9.84 1.36
C TYR A 183 -7.93 10.29 -0.10
N MET A 184 -6.72 10.60 -0.58
CA MET A 184 -6.50 10.97 -1.98
C MET A 184 -6.91 9.83 -2.93
N LEU A 185 -6.52 8.60 -2.64
CA LEU A 185 -6.91 7.44 -3.43
C LEU A 185 -8.41 7.16 -3.34
N GLY A 186 -8.99 7.26 -2.16
CA GLY A 186 -10.41 7.04 -1.95
C GLY A 186 -11.29 8.06 -2.69
N LEU A 187 -10.93 9.34 -2.66
CA LEU A 187 -11.64 10.39 -3.40
C LEU A 187 -11.50 10.23 -4.91
N GLY A 188 -10.32 9.84 -5.38
CA GLY A 188 -10.03 9.61 -6.80
C GLY A 188 -10.54 8.27 -7.35
N SER A 189 -11.15 7.42 -6.52
CA SER A 189 -11.58 6.09 -6.96
C SER A 189 -12.62 6.15 -8.07
N PRO A 190 -12.40 5.47 -9.21
CA PRO A 190 -13.36 5.48 -10.32
C PRO A 190 -14.54 4.55 -10.11
N THR A 191 -14.54 3.70 -9.09
CA THR A 191 -15.57 2.67 -8.84
C THR A 191 -16.34 2.89 -7.54
N HIS A 192 -15.65 3.23 -6.45
CA HIS A 192 -16.22 3.38 -5.12
C HIS A 192 -15.68 4.67 -4.45
N PRO A 193 -15.87 5.86 -5.09
CA PRO A 193 -15.30 7.10 -4.59
C PRO A 193 -15.85 7.46 -3.22
N LEU A 194 -14.98 8.00 -2.36
CA LEU A 194 -15.41 8.65 -1.14
C LEU A 194 -16.15 9.96 -1.48
N PRO A 195 -17.13 10.38 -0.69
CA PRO A 195 -17.70 11.69 -0.79
C PRO A 195 -16.68 12.77 -0.36
N GLU A 196 -16.77 13.97 -0.94
CA GLU A 196 -15.90 15.12 -0.59
C GLU A 196 -15.94 15.44 0.92
N SER A 197 -17.08 15.20 1.57
CA SER A 197 -17.24 15.35 3.01
C SER A 197 -16.26 14.52 3.83
N SER A 198 -15.78 13.38 3.32
CA SER A 198 -14.81 12.53 4.01
C SER A 198 -13.46 13.22 4.21
N TYR A 199 -12.97 13.95 3.20
CA TYR A 199 -11.75 14.73 3.35
C TYR A 199 -11.95 15.90 4.31
N ALA A 200 -13.08 16.59 4.22
CA ALA A 200 -13.43 17.68 5.12
C ALA A 200 -13.52 17.19 6.57
N ALA A 201 -14.13 16.02 6.82
CA ALA A 201 -14.22 15.41 8.12
C ALA A 201 -12.83 15.05 8.66
N TRP A 202 -11.96 14.46 7.87
CA TRP A 202 -10.57 14.18 8.26
C TRP A 202 -9.80 15.46 8.57
N ALA A 203 -9.86 16.47 7.70
CA ALA A 203 -9.17 17.74 7.86
C ALA A 203 -9.71 18.57 9.07
N SER A 204 -10.98 18.39 9.43
CA SER A 204 -11.58 19.10 10.58
C SER A 204 -10.97 18.71 11.92
N THR A 205 -10.31 17.55 11.99
CA THR A 205 -9.63 17.06 13.19
C THR A 205 -8.17 17.53 13.27
N TYR A 206 -7.71 18.34 12.33
CA TYR A 206 -6.36 18.87 12.31
C TYR A 206 -6.09 19.75 13.52
N ARG A 207 -4.93 19.53 14.14
CA ARG A 207 -4.47 20.26 15.29
C ARG A 207 -3.31 21.17 14.91
N TRP A 208 -3.54 22.47 14.98
CA TRP A 208 -2.50 23.46 14.74
C TRP A 208 -1.78 23.79 16.03
N GLU A 209 -0.47 23.78 16.01
CA GLU A 209 0.41 24.06 17.13
C GLU A 209 1.34 25.23 16.78
N ARG A 210 1.89 25.87 17.80
CA ARG A 210 2.88 26.94 17.62
C ARG A 210 4.16 26.62 18.36
N CYS A 211 5.29 26.62 17.65
CA CYS A 211 6.61 26.39 18.22
C CYS A 211 7.65 27.30 17.55
N TYR A 212 8.53 27.90 18.36
CA TYR A 212 9.56 28.84 17.90
C TYR A 212 9.04 30.00 17.01
N GLY A 213 7.79 30.43 17.23
CA GLY A 213 7.16 31.50 16.46
C GLY A 213 6.51 31.09 15.15
N TYR A 214 6.57 29.82 14.78
CA TYR A 214 5.93 29.25 13.59
C TYR A 214 4.67 28.48 13.96
N GLU A 215 3.65 28.62 13.12
CA GLU A 215 2.49 27.75 13.16
C GLU A 215 2.74 26.51 12.26
N TYR A 216 2.40 25.34 12.75
CA TYR A 216 2.53 24.09 12.02
C TYR A 216 1.37 23.14 12.33
N LEU A 217 1.10 22.27 11.39
CA LEU A 217 0.13 21.21 11.56
C LEU A 217 0.76 20.05 12.34
N TYR A 218 0.18 19.75 13.50
CA TYR A 218 0.70 18.69 14.38
C TYR A 218 0.35 17.32 13.84
N ALA A 219 1.35 16.52 13.55
CA ALA A 219 1.23 15.17 13.01
C ALA A 219 1.36 14.05 14.06
N GLY A 220 1.42 14.40 15.35
CA GLY A 220 1.62 13.45 16.43
C GLY A 220 3.12 13.13 16.69
N PRO A 221 3.43 12.41 17.77
CA PRO A 221 4.80 12.17 18.19
C PRO A 221 5.53 11.09 17.38
N LEU A 222 4.86 10.40 16.47
CA LEU A 222 5.39 9.29 15.67
C LEU A 222 5.58 9.63 14.19
N PHE A 223 5.40 10.91 13.83
CA PHE A 223 5.62 11.43 12.48
C PHE A 223 6.84 12.32 12.42
#